data_4131864ff46455e43921a994c46e751e
#
_entry.id   4131864ff46455e43921a994c46e751e
#
_cell.length_a   1.000
_cell.length_b   1.000
_cell.length_c   1.000
_cell.angle_alpha   90.00
_cell.angle_beta   90.00
_cell.angle_gamma   90.00
#
_symmetry.space_group_name_H-M   'P 1'
#
loop_
_entity.id
_entity.type
_entity.pdbx_description
1 polymer ?
#
loop_
_entity_poly.entity_id
_entity_poly.type
_entity_poly.pdbx_seq_one_letter_code
_entity_poly.pdbx_strand_id
1 'polypeptide(L)'
;MNSNRTTRSWRLRRRPDGIINENDLELVTEEIPEISEGQVLAKTIYFSLDPTNRIWMSDIDQYMEPVEIGDIMRAGGSLAIVEESKVPHIKAGDIVQGGMHGGWQEYFIIPGEEAVAIPT
;
A
#
# COMPACT_ATOMS: atom_id res chain seq x y z
N MET A 1 -19.39 -10.65 -10.58
CA MET A 1 -18.43 -11.51 -11.23
C MET A 1 -17.03 -11.30 -10.67
N ASN A 2 -16.40 -12.36 -10.35
CA ASN A 2 -15.06 -12.29 -9.82
C ASN A 2 -14.06 -11.96 -10.93
N SER A 3 -13.21 -10.99 -10.68
CA SER A 3 -12.30 -10.48 -11.68
C SER A 3 -11.02 -11.30 -11.83
N ASN A 4 -10.73 -12.19 -10.94
CA ASN A 4 -9.46 -12.93 -10.91
C ASN A 4 -8.24 -12.00 -10.96
N ARG A 5 -8.40 -10.78 -10.45
CA ARG A 5 -7.29 -9.82 -10.39
C ARG A 5 -6.37 -10.17 -9.25
N THR A 6 -5.07 -9.99 -9.45
CA THR A 6 -4.08 -10.25 -8.41
C THR A 6 -3.24 -9.01 -8.17
N THR A 7 -2.67 -8.93 -6.98
CA THR A 7 -1.76 -7.87 -6.59
C THR A 7 -0.51 -8.49 -6.00
N ARG A 8 0.63 -7.86 -6.25
CA ARG A 8 1.88 -8.26 -5.60
C ARG A 8 2.24 -7.21 -4.57
N SER A 9 2.79 -7.68 -3.45
CA SER A 9 3.21 -6.80 -2.38
C SER A 9 4.51 -7.30 -1.77
N TRP A 10 5.30 -6.35 -1.28
CA TRP A 10 6.50 -6.66 -0.51
C TRP A 10 6.14 -6.65 0.96
N ARG A 11 6.38 -7.78 1.63
CA ARG A 11 6.11 -7.93 3.05
C ARG A 11 7.41 -8.11 3.81
N LEU A 12 7.42 -7.65 5.05
CA LEU A 12 8.56 -7.85 5.92
C LEU A 12 8.57 -9.31 6.36
N ARG A 13 9.64 -10.02 6.00
CA ARG A 13 9.79 -11.42 6.35
C ARG A 13 10.54 -11.60 7.67
N ARG A 14 11.53 -10.75 7.90
CA ARG A 14 12.29 -10.74 9.15
C ARG A 14 12.90 -9.37 9.32
N ARG A 15 13.24 -9.02 10.55
CA ARG A 15 13.86 -7.73 10.81
C ARG A 15 15.31 -7.77 10.36
N PRO A 16 15.77 -6.77 9.56
CA PRO A 16 17.15 -6.76 9.10
C PRO A 16 18.14 -6.61 10.26
N ASP A 17 19.26 -7.30 10.14
CA ASP A 17 20.37 -7.15 11.08
C ASP A 17 21.45 -6.32 10.37
N GLY A 18 21.43 -5.01 10.60
CA GLY A 18 22.29 -4.09 9.88
C GLY A 18 21.71 -3.72 8.52
N ILE A 19 22.45 -4.01 7.46
CA ILE A 19 22.01 -3.70 6.10
C ILE A 19 20.91 -4.64 5.67
N ILE A 20 19.90 -4.10 5.00
CA ILE A 20 18.80 -4.90 4.45
C ILE A 20 19.36 -5.85 3.39
N ASN A 21 18.92 -7.11 3.42
CA ASN A 21 19.22 -8.06 2.36
C ASN A 21 17.92 -8.66 1.81
N GLU A 22 18.04 -9.42 0.73
CA GLU A 22 16.87 -9.92 0.02
C GLU A 22 16.01 -10.89 0.85
N ASN A 23 16.59 -11.52 1.85
CA ASN A 23 15.84 -12.46 2.69
C ASN A 23 15.00 -11.75 3.76
N ASP A 24 15.16 -10.45 3.93
CA ASP A 24 14.38 -9.67 4.89
C ASP A 24 13.00 -9.32 4.36
N LEU A 25 12.82 -9.41 3.06
CA LEU A 25 11.57 -9.08 2.38
C LEU A 25 11.07 -10.27 1.57
N GLU A 26 9.77 -10.32 1.40
CA GLU A 26 9.12 -11.38 0.62
C GLU A 26 8.12 -10.77 -0.33
N LEU A 27 8.18 -11.17 -1.61
CA LEU A 27 7.20 -10.75 -2.61
C LEU A 27 6.05 -11.77 -2.58
N VAL A 28 4.86 -11.28 -2.28
CA VAL A 28 3.67 -12.11 -2.13
C VAL A 28 2.66 -11.73 -3.19
N THR A 29 2.06 -12.73 -3.85
CA THR A 29 0.99 -12.54 -4.81
C THR A 29 -0.32 -12.98 -4.17
N GLU A 30 -1.33 -12.13 -4.21
CA GLU A 30 -2.63 -12.41 -3.62
C GLU A 30 -3.74 -11.99 -4.57
N GLU A 31 -4.91 -12.60 -4.40
CA GLU A 31 -6.08 -12.15 -5.14
C GLU A 31 -6.61 -10.84 -4.56
N ILE A 32 -7.08 -9.96 -5.42
CA ILE A 32 -7.71 -8.71 -4.99
C ILE A 32 -9.18 -9.02 -4.69
N PRO A 33 -9.63 -8.79 -3.46
CA PRO A 33 -11.06 -9.00 -3.14
C PRO A 33 -11.91 -7.95 -3.84
N GLU A 34 -13.20 -8.24 -3.98
CA GLU A 34 -14.14 -7.25 -4.49
C GLU A 34 -14.31 -6.15 -3.45
N ILE A 35 -14.39 -4.90 -3.92
CA ILE A 35 -14.60 -3.78 -3.01
C ILE A 35 -16.06 -3.69 -2.60
N SER A 36 -16.27 -3.18 -1.40
CA SER A 36 -17.60 -2.97 -0.82
C SER A 36 -18.04 -1.53 -0.97
N GLU A 37 -19.29 -1.25 -0.65
CA GLU A 37 -19.79 0.12 -0.60
C GLU A 37 -18.86 0.99 0.24
N GLY A 38 -18.56 2.17 -0.28
CA GLY A 38 -17.70 3.12 0.41
C GLY A 38 -16.22 2.91 0.20
N GLN A 39 -15.83 1.96 -0.65
CA GLN A 39 -14.43 1.64 -0.89
C GLN A 39 -13.99 2.00 -2.31
N VAL A 40 -12.69 2.17 -2.46
CA VAL A 40 -12.04 2.48 -3.73
C VAL A 40 -10.88 1.52 -3.92
N LEU A 41 -10.75 0.95 -5.12
CA LEU A 41 -9.60 0.13 -5.49
C LEU A 41 -8.67 1.00 -6.32
N ALA A 42 -7.41 1.10 -5.91
CA ALA A 42 -6.42 1.93 -6.57
C ALA A 42 -5.18 1.13 -6.95
N LYS A 43 -4.59 1.49 -8.08
CA LYS A 43 -3.35 0.90 -8.56
C LYS A 43 -2.22 1.89 -8.30
N THR A 44 -1.21 1.45 -7.57
CA THR A 44 -0.07 2.28 -7.21
C THR A 44 0.72 2.69 -8.45
N ILE A 45 0.97 3.99 -8.59
CA ILE A 45 1.82 4.53 -9.65
C ILE A 45 3.21 4.80 -9.11
N TYR A 46 3.29 5.45 -7.94
CA TYR A 46 4.54 5.80 -7.29
C TYR A 46 4.40 5.60 -5.78
N PHE A 47 5.49 5.24 -5.15
CA PHE A 47 5.59 5.34 -3.70
C PHE A 47 7.02 5.74 -3.35
N SER A 48 7.15 6.42 -2.19
CA SER A 48 8.44 6.92 -1.78
C SER A 48 9.30 5.81 -1.18
N LEU A 49 10.60 5.88 -1.46
CA LEU A 49 11.61 5.05 -0.81
C LEU A 49 12.57 6.01 -0.11
N ASP A 50 12.69 5.88 1.19
CA ASP A 50 13.57 6.76 1.95
C ASP A 50 14.13 6.02 3.17
N PRO A 51 15.14 6.60 3.86
CA PRO A 51 15.79 5.91 4.98
C PRO A 51 14.83 5.53 6.11
N THR A 52 13.72 6.22 6.27
CA THR A 52 12.72 5.90 7.29
C THR A 52 12.16 4.50 7.12
N ASN A 53 12.13 3.99 5.89
CA ASN A 53 11.66 2.63 5.63
C ASN A 53 12.47 1.60 6.40
N ARG A 54 13.79 1.80 6.50
CA ARG A 54 14.65 0.89 7.27
C ARG A 54 14.31 0.94 8.76
N ILE A 55 14.02 2.12 9.28
CA ILE A 55 13.65 2.28 10.68
C ILE A 55 12.35 1.53 10.98
N TRP A 56 11.39 1.58 10.08
CA TRP A 56 10.12 0.89 10.26
C TRP A 56 10.25 -0.64 10.26
N MET A 57 11.35 -1.16 9.74
CA MET A 57 11.63 -2.60 9.78
C MET A 57 12.19 -3.06 11.12
N SER A 58 12.56 -2.13 11.98
CA SER A 58 13.18 -2.43 13.27
C SER A 58 12.19 -2.32 14.41
N ASP A 59 12.36 -3.14 15.42
CA ASP A 59 11.52 -3.11 16.61
C ASP A 59 12.18 -2.24 17.68
N ILE A 60 12.25 -0.93 17.41
CA ILE A 60 12.81 0.06 18.29
C ILE A 60 11.80 1.17 18.52
N ASP A 61 11.99 1.94 19.60
CA ASP A 61 11.14 3.09 19.85
C ASP A 61 11.31 4.08 18.72
N GLN A 62 10.19 4.48 18.14
CA GLN A 62 10.19 5.39 17.02
C GLN A 62 8.86 6.12 16.95
N TYR A 63 8.81 7.13 16.09
CA TYR A 63 7.65 7.99 15.95
C TYR A 63 6.37 7.22 15.56
N MET A 64 6.49 6.22 14.72
CA MET A 64 5.36 5.41 14.27
C MET A 64 5.57 3.95 14.66
N GLU A 65 4.47 3.21 14.72
CA GLU A 65 4.54 1.77 14.94
C GLU A 65 5.41 1.11 13.88
N PRO A 66 6.31 0.23 14.25
CA PRO A 66 7.11 -0.48 13.26
C PRO A 66 6.24 -1.42 12.42
N VAL A 67 6.73 -1.75 11.23
CA VAL A 67 6.08 -2.77 10.40
C VAL A 67 6.26 -4.12 11.08
N GLU A 68 5.17 -4.84 11.24
CA GLU A 68 5.20 -6.17 11.83
C GLU A 68 5.65 -7.21 10.80
N ILE A 69 6.24 -8.29 11.27
CA ILE A 69 6.63 -9.38 10.37
C ILE A 69 5.37 -9.96 9.73
N GLY A 70 5.38 -10.06 8.40
CA GLY A 70 4.23 -10.50 7.62
C GLY A 70 3.42 -9.36 7.03
N ASP A 71 3.62 -8.14 7.51
CA ASP A 71 2.88 -6.99 7.02
C ASP A 71 3.52 -6.43 5.75
N ILE A 72 2.69 -5.76 4.95
CA ILE A 72 3.15 -5.06 3.75
C ILE A 72 4.03 -3.89 4.18
N MET A 73 5.14 -3.71 3.49
CA MET A 73 6.04 -2.60 3.76
C MET A 73 5.32 -1.27 3.55
N ARG A 74 5.50 -0.36 4.49
CA ARG A 74 4.88 0.96 4.48
C ARG A 74 5.71 1.92 3.63
N ALA A 75 5.04 2.77 2.88
CA ALA A 75 5.70 3.87 2.17
C ALA A 75 5.42 5.18 2.89
N GLY A 76 6.33 6.14 2.77
CA GLY A 76 6.15 7.47 3.35
C GLY A 76 5.10 8.28 2.61
N GLY A 77 4.87 7.96 1.35
CA GLY A 77 3.83 8.57 0.54
C GLY A 77 3.66 7.79 -0.73
N SER A 78 2.48 7.84 -1.31
CA SER A 78 2.20 7.14 -2.55
C SER A 78 1.13 7.85 -3.36
N LEU A 79 1.17 7.63 -4.67
CA LEU A 79 0.14 8.09 -5.60
C LEU A 79 -0.39 6.87 -6.34
N ALA A 80 -1.69 6.86 -6.58
CA ALA A 80 -2.33 5.75 -7.24
C ALA A 80 -3.43 6.24 -8.17
N ILE A 81 -3.71 5.44 -9.20
CA ILE A 81 -4.84 5.70 -10.09
C ILE A 81 -5.99 4.80 -9.68
N VAL A 82 -7.19 5.37 -9.61
CA VAL A 82 -8.38 4.63 -9.23
C VAL A 82 -8.79 3.71 -10.37
N GLU A 83 -8.91 2.42 -10.07
CA GLU A 83 -9.39 1.42 -11.02
C GLU A 83 -10.87 1.20 -10.87
N GLU A 84 -11.38 1.23 -9.65
CA GLU A 84 -12.78 0.97 -9.36
C GLU A 84 -13.18 1.77 -8.12
N SER A 85 -14.36 2.35 -8.12
CA SER A 85 -14.85 3.15 -6.99
C SER A 85 -16.31 2.86 -6.71
N LYS A 86 -16.64 2.75 -5.43
CA LYS A 86 -18.02 2.64 -4.96
C LYS A 86 -18.38 3.83 -4.08
N VAL A 87 -17.78 4.99 -4.36
CA VAL A 87 -18.16 6.24 -3.71
C VAL A 87 -18.39 7.30 -4.77
N PRO A 88 -19.33 8.24 -4.53
CA PRO A 88 -19.74 9.19 -5.58
C PRO A 88 -18.72 10.28 -5.90
N HIS A 89 -17.84 10.60 -4.96
CA HIS A 89 -16.87 11.70 -5.15
C HIS A 89 -15.54 11.26 -5.74
N ILE A 90 -15.34 9.96 -5.92
CA ILE A 90 -14.11 9.40 -6.51
C ILE A 90 -14.51 8.55 -7.71
N LYS A 91 -13.81 8.70 -8.83
CA LYS A 91 -14.13 7.98 -10.06
C LYS A 91 -12.92 7.23 -10.58
N ALA A 92 -13.17 6.16 -11.32
CA ALA A 92 -12.09 5.45 -12.03
C ALA A 92 -11.34 6.45 -12.90
N GLY A 93 -10.02 6.37 -12.86
CA GLY A 93 -9.15 7.32 -13.56
C GLY A 93 -8.66 8.48 -12.69
N ASP A 94 -9.27 8.72 -11.55
CA ASP A 94 -8.79 9.76 -10.64
C ASP A 94 -7.45 9.34 -10.03
N ILE A 95 -6.61 10.34 -9.75
CA ILE A 95 -5.34 10.13 -9.05
C ILE A 95 -5.57 10.45 -7.58
N VAL A 96 -5.19 9.53 -6.71
CA VAL A 96 -5.38 9.71 -5.26
C VAL A 96 -4.08 9.48 -4.52
N GLN A 97 -3.98 10.06 -3.33
CA GLN A 97 -2.89 9.77 -2.41
C GLN A 97 -3.24 8.50 -1.64
N GLY A 98 -2.25 7.61 -1.49
CA GLY A 98 -2.47 6.35 -0.80
C GLY A 98 -2.50 6.49 0.72
N GLY A 99 -1.82 7.49 1.25
CA GLY A 99 -1.76 7.69 2.70
C GLY A 99 -1.26 6.45 3.41
N MET A 100 -1.93 6.09 4.48
CA MET A 100 -1.55 4.92 5.28
C MET A 100 -1.92 3.59 4.60
N HIS A 101 -2.73 3.63 3.55
CA HIS A 101 -3.18 2.42 2.86
C HIS A 101 -2.27 2.06 1.70
N GLY A 102 -1.50 3.02 1.20
CA GLY A 102 -0.52 2.74 0.18
C GLY A 102 0.71 2.09 0.81
N GLY A 103 1.51 1.45 0.01
CA GLY A 103 2.71 0.80 0.50
C GLY A 103 3.40 0.13 -0.66
N TRP A 104 4.26 -0.83 -0.38
CA TRP A 104 4.99 -1.56 -1.41
C TRP A 104 4.09 -2.65 -2.00
N GLN A 105 3.05 -2.22 -2.71
CA GLN A 105 2.07 -3.12 -3.30
C GLN A 105 1.51 -2.51 -4.58
N GLU A 106 1.06 -3.37 -5.49
CA GLU A 106 0.54 -2.91 -6.78
C GLU A 106 -0.84 -2.29 -6.66
N TYR A 107 -1.70 -2.89 -5.86
CA TYR A 107 -3.07 -2.42 -5.66
C TYR A 107 -3.37 -2.34 -4.18
N PHE A 108 -4.25 -1.43 -3.82
CA PHE A 108 -4.75 -1.37 -2.44
C PHE A 108 -6.19 -0.90 -2.45
N ILE A 109 -6.89 -1.25 -1.38
CA ILE A 109 -8.27 -0.82 -1.15
C ILE A 109 -8.23 0.24 -0.07
N ILE A 110 -8.87 1.37 -0.33
CA ILE A 110 -8.89 2.48 0.61
C ILE A 110 -10.34 2.91 0.84
N PRO A 111 -10.73 3.19 2.11
CA PRO A 111 -12.05 3.76 2.35
C PRO A 111 -12.20 5.08 1.60
N GLY A 112 -13.35 5.27 0.96
CA GLY A 112 -13.56 6.46 0.14
C GLY A 112 -13.40 7.75 0.93
N GLU A 113 -13.74 7.74 2.21
CA GLU A 113 -13.60 8.91 3.07
C GLU A 113 -12.15 9.30 3.32
N GLU A 114 -11.22 8.35 3.13
CA GLU A 114 -9.79 8.61 3.30
C GLU A 114 -9.09 8.86 1.96
N ALA A 115 -9.77 8.63 0.85
CA ALA A 115 -9.20 8.84 -0.47
C ALA A 115 -9.28 10.33 -0.83
N VAL A 116 -8.13 10.91 -1.13
CA VAL A 116 -8.04 12.33 -1.49
C VAL A 116 -7.61 12.43 -2.93
N ALA A 117 -8.53 12.86 -3.79
CA ALA A 117 -8.23 13.02 -5.21
C ALA A 117 -7.33 14.23 -5.41
N ILE A 118 -6.36 14.09 -6.31
CA ILE A 118 -5.43 15.15 -6.65
C ILE A 118 -5.91 15.79 -7.93
N PRO A 119 -6.06 17.12 -7.98
CA PRO A 119 -6.40 17.81 -9.22
C PRO A 119 -5.34 17.57 -10.29
N THR A 120 -5.77 17.31 -11.50
CA THR A 120 -4.86 17.10 -12.63
C THR A 120 -5.05 18.16 -13.70
#